data_da27ade903813f132025c7bda9c964a6
#
_entry.id   da27ade903813f132025c7bda9c964a6
#
_cell.length_a   1.000
_cell.length_b   1.000
_cell.length_c   1.000
_cell.angle_alpha   90.00
_cell.angle_beta   90.00
_cell.angle_gamma   90.00
#
_symmetry.space_group_name_H-M   'P 1'
#
loop_
_entity.id
_entity.type
_entity.pdbx_description
1 polymer ?
#
loop_
_entity_poly.entity_id
_entity_poly.type
_entity_poly.pdbx_seq_one_letter_code
_entity_poly.pdbx_strand_id
1 'polypeptide(L)'
;MSRQKGCALFLVFAVTLASVPSAMAQRKRRAPSSGGGSDAPSGATSTKRSSKTSVDASLSSSGGGQPLDHGDKFYSQNNYFAATIEYAKVTDESGGDELSKQSAEFKMGKTLYKLKFYSAALSYFDRIVQKGASHPHYNETLQWLASLTREMPDSAGVLEKIGKYDRAELDNPQLQTVRDELYFLLGKFNYTKNKFKESVELFQMVSPKSPFYVQAKLFEGATYVREYNAKPAVDAFKEVLRVAEESSDPKIRPFQDLANLSLARVFYSTKQFVLATKYFDRVSPESYDWPNSLFESSWANFMLQQSGYSKALGNIHTLRAPFFEYFIKPESAAEALTVKATIFYYNCLFDRATDAIDEFMETVPSVKDGLVKVLKDNQDNAQFFDIAVKIRSGKSKLPPLVERAARAVLTDKSLAKRFEYVRELDKELASHDKADSAWKSTAVANNIFSDIGVNRALMVNEAGEMARKRVERLVDEFKQLHNRVIKIQFEILEGEKKQTEEDIRNETPKDRRVREKEYTVIKVDDEHQYWPFTGEYWRDELGYYRYRLKNKCGGKGGMPDQIATPDPAEGTPAPEDGATTPAGGEAPVPTENTQSDATTTP
;
A
#
# COMPACT_ATOMS: atom_id res chain seq x y z
N MET A 1 -29.95 37.81 11.79
CA MET A 1 -29.99 36.44 12.30
C MET A 1 -30.08 35.51 11.11
N SER A 2 -28.95 35.04 10.62
CA SER A 2 -28.84 34.12 9.49
C SER A 2 -28.05 32.92 9.99
N ARG A 3 -28.68 31.74 9.99
CA ARG A 3 -28.11 30.48 10.40
C ARG A 3 -27.08 30.00 9.35
N GLN A 4 -25.81 30.09 9.68
CA GLN A 4 -24.76 29.38 8.95
C GLN A 4 -24.93 27.87 9.16
N LYS A 5 -25.34 27.17 8.11
CA LYS A 5 -25.21 25.71 8.02
C LYS A 5 -23.75 25.41 7.73
N GLY A 6 -23.01 25.04 8.75
CA GLY A 6 -21.66 24.51 8.59
C GLY A 6 -21.75 23.13 7.95
N CYS A 7 -21.37 23.01 6.68
CA CYS A 7 -21.04 21.73 6.07
C CYS A 7 -19.75 21.21 6.72
N ALA A 8 -19.86 20.15 7.50
CA ALA A 8 -18.73 19.41 8.03
C ALA A 8 -18.14 18.56 6.89
N LEU A 9 -17.02 19.02 6.35
CA LEU A 9 -16.23 18.30 5.37
C LEU A 9 -15.43 17.21 6.08
N PHE A 10 -15.82 15.95 5.91
CA PHE A 10 -15.05 14.80 6.36
C PHE A 10 -14.04 14.38 5.29
N LEU A 11 -12.78 14.72 5.51
CA LEU A 11 -11.64 14.12 4.81
C LEU A 11 -11.55 12.66 5.20
N VAL A 12 -12.07 11.77 4.36
CA VAL A 12 -11.77 10.35 4.44
C VAL A 12 -10.38 10.13 3.85
N PHE A 13 -9.34 10.38 4.66
CA PHE A 13 -8.06 9.76 4.36
C PHE A 13 -8.27 8.26 4.47
N ALA A 14 -8.39 7.59 3.35
CA ALA A 14 -8.28 6.15 3.32
C ALA A 14 -6.91 5.82 3.92
N VAL A 15 -6.91 5.31 5.16
CA VAL A 15 -5.73 4.72 5.77
C VAL A 15 -5.46 3.47 4.95
N THR A 16 -4.72 3.64 3.85
CA THR A 16 -4.22 2.52 3.05
C THR A 16 -3.13 1.84 3.87
N LEU A 17 -3.54 1.04 4.84
CA LEU A 17 -2.72 0.02 5.47
C LEU A 17 -2.50 -1.16 4.52
N ALA A 18 -2.47 -0.86 3.22
CA ALA A 18 -2.09 -1.83 2.23
C ALA A 18 -0.62 -2.17 2.44
N SER A 19 -0.40 -3.36 2.96
CA SER A 19 0.89 -4.04 2.99
C SER A 19 2.00 -3.48 3.89
N VAL A 20 1.90 -3.84 5.16
CA VAL A 20 3.11 -4.02 5.96
C VAL A 20 3.89 -5.18 5.35
N PRO A 21 5.19 -5.04 5.02
CA PRO A 21 5.97 -6.16 4.52
C PRO A 21 5.96 -7.27 5.56
N SER A 22 5.63 -8.49 5.14
CA SER A 22 5.88 -9.68 5.95
C SER A 22 7.39 -9.81 6.12
N ALA A 23 7.90 -9.31 7.26
CA ALA A 23 9.34 -9.22 7.55
C ALA A 23 9.93 -10.59 7.98
N MET A 24 9.41 -11.69 7.45
CA MET A 24 9.84 -13.03 7.85
C MET A 24 10.65 -13.81 6.80
N ALA A 25 11.13 -13.20 5.72
CA ALA A 25 11.95 -13.91 4.75
C ALA A 25 13.16 -13.08 4.24
N GLN A 26 14.05 -12.66 5.16
CA GLN A 26 15.41 -12.31 4.75
C GLN A 26 16.40 -13.35 5.28
N ARG A 27 16.67 -14.33 4.44
CA ARG A 27 17.86 -15.19 4.54
C ARG A 27 19.10 -14.30 4.50
N LYS A 28 19.91 -14.33 5.58
CA LYS A 28 21.24 -13.74 5.65
C LYS A 28 22.05 -14.11 4.39
N ARG A 29 22.30 -13.17 3.51
CA ARG A 29 23.42 -13.26 2.56
C ARG A 29 24.68 -12.91 3.35
N ARG A 30 25.53 -13.91 3.60
CA ARG A 30 26.91 -13.72 4.05
C ARG A 30 27.67 -12.99 2.94
N ALA A 31 28.29 -11.90 3.28
CA ALA A 31 29.32 -11.25 2.48
C ALA A 31 30.59 -12.13 2.44
N PRO A 32 31.34 -12.15 1.34
CA PRO A 32 32.62 -12.84 1.30
C PRO A 32 33.68 -11.96 1.96
N SER A 33 34.32 -12.50 3.02
CA SER A 33 35.55 -11.93 3.57
C SER A 33 36.74 -12.37 2.71
N SER A 34 37.46 -11.40 2.19
CA SER A 34 38.80 -11.57 1.63
C SER A 34 39.84 -11.77 2.75
N GLY A 35 40.71 -12.78 2.62
CA GLY A 35 41.86 -12.95 3.47
C GLY A 35 42.65 -14.20 3.07
N GLY A 36 43.80 -14.01 2.45
CA GLY A 36 44.67 -15.05 1.93
C GLY A 36 45.51 -15.74 3.00
N GLY A 37 46.14 -16.83 2.59
CA GLY A 37 47.23 -17.50 3.33
C GLY A 37 47.28 -19.00 3.08
N SER A 38 48.22 -19.40 2.25
CA SER A 38 48.91 -20.63 2.01
C SER A 38 48.90 -21.72 3.11
N ASP A 39 48.70 -22.99 2.74
CA ASP A 39 49.62 -24.13 2.71
C ASP A 39 48.86 -25.46 2.71
N ALA A 40 49.17 -26.30 1.75
CA ALA A 40 48.86 -27.73 1.71
C ALA A 40 49.96 -28.49 2.48
N PRO A 41 49.89 -29.86 2.77
CA PRO A 41 49.18 -30.89 2.02
C PRO A 41 48.59 -32.08 2.87
N SER A 42 48.02 -32.98 2.12
CA SER A 42 47.89 -34.44 2.31
C SER A 42 46.59 -35.01 2.89
N GLY A 43 45.89 -35.67 2.00
CA GLY A 43 45.53 -37.09 2.10
C GLY A 43 44.32 -37.49 2.94
N ALA A 44 43.16 -37.63 2.24
CA ALA A 44 42.33 -38.84 2.41
C ALA A 44 41.10 -38.75 1.49
N THR A 45 41.06 -39.61 0.51
CA THR A 45 39.93 -39.96 -0.34
C THR A 45 38.74 -40.41 0.48
N SER A 46 37.65 -39.65 0.45
CA SER A 46 36.34 -40.13 0.85
C SER A 46 35.36 -39.77 -0.26
N THR A 47 35.11 -40.74 -1.11
CA THR A 47 34.07 -40.72 -2.15
C THR A 47 32.70 -40.57 -1.51
N LYS A 48 32.17 -39.37 -1.50
CA LYS A 48 30.74 -39.14 -1.34
C LYS A 48 30.04 -39.46 -2.64
N ARG A 49 29.50 -40.66 -2.72
CA ARG A 49 28.52 -41.09 -3.70
C ARG A 49 27.30 -40.16 -3.61
N SER A 50 27.17 -39.27 -4.57
CA SER A 50 25.92 -38.62 -4.89
C SER A 50 24.99 -39.69 -5.43
N SER A 51 24.02 -40.11 -4.64
CA SER A 51 22.93 -40.96 -5.12
C SER A 51 22.02 -40.13 -6.00
N LYS A 52 22.27 -40.12 -7.31
CA LYS A 52 21.25 -39.83 -8.30
C LYS A 52 20.22 -40.95 -8.20
N THR A 53 19.12 -40.73 -7.49
CA THR A 53 17.95 -41.60 -7.56
C THR A 53 17.29 -41.32 -8.89
N SER A 54 17.66 -42.09 -9.91
CA SER A 54 16.89 -42.23 -11.15
C SER A 54 15.55 -42.83 -10.77
N VAL A 55 14.46 -42.18 -11.14
CA VAL A 55 13.12 -42.74 -11.08
C VAL A 55 13.06 -43.78 -12.19
N ASP A 56 13.29 -45.05 -11.86
CA ASP A 56 13.12 -46.15 -12.81
C ASP A 56 11.66 -46.24 -13.21
N ALA A 57 11.38 -46.00 -14.49
CA ALA A 57 10.07 -46.10 -15.12
C ALA A 57 9.51 -47.52 -15.21
N SER A 58 10.12 -48.49 -14.52
CA SER A 58 9.71 -49.90 -14.47
C SER A 58 9.16 -50.26 -13.09
N LEU A 59 8.13 -49.56 -12.61
CA LEU A 59 7.28 -50.04 -11.53
C LEU A 59 6.12 -50.85 -12.10
N SER A 60 6.44 -52.02 -12.64
CA SER A 60 5.49 -53.09 -12.81
C SER A 60 5.05 -53.60 -11.43
N SER A 61 3.75 -53.54 -11.22
CA SER A 61 2.95 -54.10 -10.15
C SER A 61 3.49 -55.41 -9.56
N SER A 62 4.06 -55.38 -8.36
CA SER A 62 4.12 -56.55 -7.49
C SER A 62 4.35 -56.10 -6.04
N GLY A 63 3.25 -55.96 -5.32
CA GLY A 63 3.22 -55.71 -3.89
C GLY A 63 1.96 -54.98 -3.48
N GLY A 64 1.01 -55.69 -2.89
CA GLY A 64 -0.38 -55.27 -2.64
C GLY A 64 -0.57 -54.14 -1.62
N GLY A 65 0.07 -52.97 -1.80
CA GLY A 65 -0.22 -51.75 -1.09
C GLY A 65 -1.09 -50.85 -1.94
N GLN A 66 -2.06 -50.16 -1.31
CA GLN A 66 -2.90 -49.17 -1.99
C GLN A 66 -2.01 -48.02 -2.53
N PRO A 67 -2.32 -47.39 -3.67
CA PRO A 67 -1.55 -46.26 -4.20
C PRO A 67 -1.37 -45.11 -3.20
N LEU A 68 -2.33 -44.93 -2.29
CA LEU A 68 -2.24 -43.95 -1.20
C LEU A 68 -1.09 -44.25 -0.25
N ASP A 69 -0.90 -45.53 0.13
CA ASP A 69 0.21 -45.98 1.03
C ASP A 69 1.57 -45.84 0.35
N HIS A 70 1.63 -46.07 -0.96
CA HIS A 70 2.84 -45.85 -1.75
C HIS A 70 3.19 -44.35 -1.81
N GLY A 71 2.20 -43.50 -2.00
CA GLY A 71 2.37 -42.04 -1.96
C GLY A 71 2.90 -41.57 -0.61
N ASP A 72 2.37 -42.09 0.51
CA ASP A 72 2.82 -41.76 1.87
C ASP A 72 4.27 -42.25 2.14
N LYS A 73 4.62 -43.40 1.62
CA LYS A 73 5.99 -43.90 1.69
C LYS A 73 6.96 -43.00 0.94
N PHE A 74 6.64 -42.59 -0.29
CA PHE A 74 7.48 -41.68 -1.04
C PHE A 74 7.57 -40.31 -0.38
N TYR A 75 6.46 -39.79 0.17
CA TYR A 75 6.42 -38.52 0.91
C TYR A 75 7.35 -38.55 2.13
N SER A 76 7.30 -39.65 2.93
CA SER A 76 8.17 -39.83 4.10
C SER A 76 9.66 -39.94 3.75
N GLN A 77 9.97 -40.41 2.55
CA GLN A 77 11.32 -40.49 1.99
C GLN A 77 11.77 -39.15 1.34
N ASN A 78 10.95 -38.09 1.40
CA ASN A 78 11.16 -36.82 0.69
C ASN A 78 11.22 -36.95 -0.84
N ASN A 79 10.74 -38.06 -1.42
CA ASN A 79 10.58 -38.21 -2.86
C ASN A 79 9.22 -37.65 -3.30
N TYR A 80 9.12 -36.34 -3.27
CA TYR A 80 7.85 -35.65 -3.51
C TYR A 80 7.34 -35.80 -4.94
N PHE A 81 8.22 -35.90 -5.94
CA PHE A 81 7.80 -36.12 -7.32
C PHE A 81 7.10 -37.48 -7.50
N ALA A 82 7.69 -38.57 -6.96
CA ALA A 82 7.04 -39.87 -6.99
C ALA A 82 5.73 -39.90 -6.18
N ALA A 83 5.69 -39.22 -5.03
CA ALA A 83 4.48 -39.12 -4.23
C ALA A 83 3.33 -38.45 -5.01
N THR A 84 3.57 -37.40 -5.83
CA THR A 84 2.52 -36.76 -6.64
C THR A 84 1.94 -37.72 -7.68
N ILE A 85 2.75 -38.60 -8.27
CA ILE A 85 2.28 -39.61 -9.23
C ILE A 85 1.32 -40.59 -8.56
N GLU A 86 1.69 -41.10 -7.38
CA GLU A 86 0.86 -42.07 -6.66
C GLU A 86 -0.45 -41.45 -6.16
N TYR A 87 -0.41 -40.22 -5.60
CA TYR A 87 -1.64 -39.54 -5.18
C TYR A 87 -2.56 -39.21 -6.37
N ALA A 88 -2.00 -38.89 -7.53
CA ALA A 88 -2.80 -38.63 -8.71
C ALA A 88 -3.53 -39.89 -9.23
N LYS A 89 -2.90 -41.06 -9.15
CA LYS A 89 -3.57 -42.34 -9.47
C LYS A 89 -4.85 -42.52 -8.65
N VAL A 90 -4.79 -42.16 -7.34
CA VAL A 90 -5.97 -42.23 -6.47
C VAL A 90 -7.04 -41.20 -6.83
N THR A 91 -6.64 -39.98 -7.16
CA THR A 91 -7.60 -38.91 -7.54
C THR A 91 -8.29 -39.18 -8.87
N ASP A 92 -7.58 -39.80 -9.82
CA ASP A 92 -8.04 -40.03 -11.18
C ASP A 92 -8.75 -41.40 -11.35
N GLU A 93 -8.72 -42.28 -10.34
CA GLU A 93 -9.29 -43.61 -10.39
C GLU A 93 -10.84 -43.56 -10.45
N SER A 94 -11.40 -44.06 -11.54
CA SER A 94 -12.86 -44.15 -11.72
C SER A 94 -13.41 -45.25 -10.80
N GLY A 95 -14.16 -44.89 -9.77
CA GLY A 95 -14.78 -45.83 -8.83
C GLY A 95 -14.05 -46.10 -7.51
N GLY A 96 -12.94 -45.35 -7.23
CA GLY A 96 -12.27 -45.35 -5.94
C GLY A 96 -13.13 -44.78 -4.81
N ASP A 97 -12.80 -45.19 -3.57
CA ASP A 97 -13.43 -44.66 -2.36
C ASP A 97 -13.26 -43.12 -2.24
N GLU A 98 -14.35 -42.42 -2.01
CA GLU A 98 -14.36 -40.94 -1.94
C GLU A 98 -13.46 -40.41 -0.81
N LEU A 99 -13.40 -41.10 0.34
CA LEU A 99 -12.53 -40.72 1.44
C LEU A 99 -11.04 -40.83 1.08
N SER A 100 -10.67 -41.87 0.33
CA SER A 100 -9.31 -42.05 -0.18
C SER A 100 -8.95 -40.94 -1.20
N LYS A 101 -9.88 -40.57 -2.08
CA LYS A 101 -9.69 -39.46 -3.03
C LYS A 101 -9.50 -38.14 -2.32
N GLN A 102 -10.31 -37.84 -1.31
CA GLN A 102 -10.20 -36.62 -0.51
C GLN A 102 -8.89 -36.57 0.27
N SER A 103 -8.44 -37.71 0.82
CA SER A 103 -7.15 -37.82 1.47
C SER A 103 -5.99 -37.62 0.50
N ALA A 104 -6.08 -38.17 -0.69
CA ALA A 104 -5.09 -37.98 -1.75
C ALA A 104 -5.01 -36.51 -2.21
N GLU A 105 -6.16 -35.83 -2.36
CA GLU A 105 -6.26 -34.42 -2.70
C GLU A 105 -5.52 -33.53 -1.68
N PHE A 106 -5.74 -33.75 -0.39
CA PHE A 106 -5.05 -33.04 0.68
C PHE A 106 -3.54 -33.31 0.68
N LYS A 107 -3.14 -34.60 0.55
CA LYS A 107 -1.73 -35.00 0.51
C LYS A 107 -1.02 -34.47 -0.74
N MET A 108 -1.72 -34.37 -1.87
CA MET A 108 -1.22 -33.72 -3.09
C MET A 108 -0.91 -32.24 -2.81
N GLY A 109 -1.82 -31.47 -2.21
CA GLY A 109 -1.59 -30.08 -1.83
C GLY A 109 -0.34 -29.93 -0.94
N LYS A 110 -0.19 -30.77 0.08
CA LYS A 110 1.00 -30.81 0.96
C LYS A 110 2.29 -31.09 0.19
N THR A 111 2.24 -32.03 -0.74
CA THR A 111 3.40 -32.46 -1.54
C THR A 111 3.85 -31.36 -2.49
N LEU A 112 2.90 -30.70 -3.15
CA LEU A 112 3.16 -29.55 -4.03
C LEU A 112 3.74 -28.36 -3.25
N TYR A 113 3.27 -28.10 -2.03
CA TYR A 113 3.87 -27.11 -1.14
C TYR A 113 5.36 -27.44 -0.85
N LYS A 114 5.69 -28.71 -0.59
CA LYS A 114 7.08 -29.15 -0.38
C LYS A 114 7.95 -29.02 -1.63
N LEU A 115 7.37 -29.23 -2.80
CA LEU A 115 8.02 -28.99 -4.11
C LEU A 115 8.15 -27.49 -4.44
N LYS A 116 7.54 -26.60 -3.65
CA LYS A 116 7.47 -25.15 -3.88
C LYS A 116 6.62 -24.76 -5.09
N PHE A 117 5.69 -25.59 -5.49
CA PHE A 117 4.63 -25.27 -6.44
C PHE A 117 3.44 -24.72 -5.66
N TYR A 118 3.61 -23.51 -5.12
CA TYR A 118 2.68 -22.91 -4.16
C TYR A 118 1.32 -22.58 -4.78
N SER A 119 1.30 -22.13 -6.03
CA SER A 119 0.06 -21.83 -6.75
C SER A 119 -0.74 -23.12 -7.03
N ALA A 120 -0.08 -24.19 -7.43
CA ALA A 120 -0.70 -25.49 -7.59
C ALA A 120 -1.18 -26.07 -6.24
N ALA A 121 -0.39 -25.95 -5.18
CA ALA A 121 -0.80 -26.35 -3.82
C ALA A 121 -2.06 -25.61 -3.39
N LEU A 122 -2.12 -24.30 -3.62
CA LEU A 122 -3.31 -23.47 -3.33
C LEU A 122 -4.54 -23.96 -4.09
N SER A 123 -4.40 -24.37 -5.35
CA SER A 123 -5.50 -24.91 -6.15
C SER A 123 -6.09 -26.20 -5.52
N TYR A 124 -5.24 -27.10 -5.04
CA TYR A 124 -5.71 -28.31 -4.33
C TYR A 124 -6.37 -27.96 -2.99
N PHE A 125 -5.79 -27.07 -2.20
CA PHE A 125 -6.43 -26.63 -0.95
C PHE A 125 -7.74 -25.87 -1.19
N ASP A 126 -7.87 -25.13 -2.30
CA ASP A 126 -9.11 -24.47 -2.66
C ASP A 126 -10.25 -25.46 -2.91
N ARG A 127 -9.99 -26.60 -3.57
CA ARG A 127 -11.00 -27.65 -3.76
C ARG A 127 -11.52 -28.17 -2.42
N ILE A 128 -10.64 -28.33 -1.42
CA ILE A 128 -11.03 -28.74 -0.07
C ILE A 128 -11.90 -27.65 0.58
N VAL A 129 -11.49 -26.39 0.48
CA VAL A 129 -12.25 -25.26 1.03
C VAL A 129 -13.63 -25.14 0.37
N GLN A 130 -13.75 -25.40 -0.92
CA GLN A 130 -15.04 -25.39 -1.64
C GLN A 130 -16.00 -26.50 -1.16
N LYS A 131 -15.48 -27.67 -0.79
CA LYS A 131 -16.26 -28.77 -0.21
C LYS A 131 -16.70 -28.47 1.23
N GLY A 132 -16.02 -27.55 1.92
CA GLY A 132 -16.33 -27.08 3.27
C GLY A 132 -16.16 -28.19 4.33
N ALA A 133 -16.89 -28.08 5.43
CA ALA A 133 -16.79 -28.98 6.59
C ALA A 133 -17.11 -30.45 6.29
N SER A 134 -17.70 -30.77 5.12
CA SER A 134 -17.90 -32.16 4.67
C SER A 134 -16.58 -32.87 4.29
N HIS A 135 -15.53 -32.11 4.02
CA HIS A 135 -14.22 -32.68 3.71
C HIS A 135 -13.43 -33.01 4.98
N PRO A 136 -12.90 -34.24 5.17
CA PRO A 136 -12.26 -34.68 6.41
C PRO A 136 -11.05 -33.82 6.80
N HIS A 137 -10.33 -33.22 5.84
CA HIS A 137 -9.16 -32.39 6.07
C HIS A 137 -9.44 -30.88 6.00
N TYR A 138 -10.73 -30.47 6.09
CA TYR A 138 -11.11 -29.06 5.99
C TYR A 138 -10.37 -28.19 7.03
N ASN A 139 -10.43 -28.59 8.31
CA ASN A 139 -9.79 -27.83 9.39
C ASN A 139 -8.25 -27.86 9.31
N GLU A 140 -7.65 -29.01 8.91
CA GLU A 140 -6.19 -29.12 8.77
C GLU A 140 -5.66 -28.23 7.64
N THR A 141 -6.48 -27.97 6.62
CA THR A 141 -6.12 -27.12 5.48
C THR A 141 -5.82 -25.67 5.91
N LEU A 142 -6.45 -25.16 6.98
CA LEU A 142 -6.16 -23.83 7.53
C LEU A 142 -4.68 -23.61 7.89
N GLN A 143 -4.01 -24.62 8.47
CA GLN A 143 -2.59 -24.54 8.80
C GLN A 143 -1.72 -24.38 7.54
N TRP A 144 -2.11 -25.04 6.44
CA TRP A 144 -1.40 -24.96 5.17
C TRP A 144 -1.68 -23.64 4.45
N LEU A 145 -2.91 -23.14 4.53
CA LEU A 145 -3.26 -21.79 4.04
C LEU A 145 -2.48 -20.70 4.79
N ALA A 146 -2.39 -20.78 6.13
CA ALA A 146 -1.54 -19.88 6.90
C ALA A 146 -0.06 -19.97 6.47
N SER A 147 0.43 -21.17 6.17
CA SER A 147 1.79 -21.36 5.67
C SER A 147 1.97 -20.74 4.27
N LEU A 148 0.97 -20.84 3.40
CA LEU A 148 1.00 -20.24 2.06
C LEU A 148 1.02 -18.71 2.12
N THR A 149 0.35 -18.06 3.09
CA THR A 149 0.43 -16.59 3.23
C THR A 149 1.84 -16.07 3.52
N ARG A 150 2.73 -16.92 4.01
CA ARG A 150 4.14 -16.56 4.27
C ARG A 150 5.03 -16.70 3.03
N GLU A 151 4.63 -17.54 2.09
CA GLU A 151 5.40 -17.86 0.88
C GLU A 151 4.87 -17.12 -0.36
N MET A 152 3.59 -16.80 -0.38
CA MET A 152 2.90 -16.18 -1.52
C MET A 152 2.53 -14.73 -1.22
N PRO A 153 2.53 -13.84 -2.23
CA PRO A 153 1.99 -12.49 -2.10
C PRO A 153 0.49 -12.49 -1.76
N ASP A 154 0.02 -11.45 -1.08
CA ASP A 154 -1.41 -11.27 -0.75
C ASP A 154 -2.35 -11.37 -1.99
N SER A 155 -1.83 -11.03 -3.17
CA SER A 155 -2.58 -11.10 -4.44
C SER A 155 -2.84 -12.52 -4.95
N ALA A 156 -2.28 -13.54 -4.30
CA ALA A 156 -2.49 -14.93 -4.69
C ALA A 156 -3.87 -15.49 -4.29
N GLY A 157 -4.68 -14.71 -3.54
CA GLY A 157 -6.03 -15.11 -3.16
C GLY A 157 -6.12 -16.08 -1.97
N VAL A 158 -5.03 -16.25 -1.20
CA VAL A 158 -5.03 -17.14 -0.01
C VAL A 158 -5.98 -16.62 1.07
N LEU A 159 -6.05 -15.29 1.25
CA LEU A 159 -6.96 -14.66 2.22
C LEU A 159 -8.43 -14.95 1.92
N GLU A 160 -8.82 -14.99 0.66
CA GLU A 160 -10.17 -15.33 0.23
C GLU A 160 -10.55 -16.77 0.59
N LYS A 161 -9.57 -17.68 0.65
CA LYS A 161 -9.79 -19.07 1.06
C LYS A 161 -9.93 -19.16 2.58
N ILE A 162 -9.07 -18.47 3.33
CA ILE A 162 -9.19 -18.34 4.79
C ILE A 162 -10.54 -17.69 5.18
N GLY A 163 -10.99 -16.72 4.41
CA GLY A 163 -12.27 -16.05 4.62
C GLY A 163 -13.53 -16.91 4.40
N LYS A 164 -13.40 -18.16 3.98
CA LYS A 164 -14.50 -19.14 3.90
C LYS A 164 -14.75 -19.87 5.22
N TYR A 165 -13.81 -19.76 6.16
CA TYR A 165 -13.91 -20.37 7.48
C TYR A 165 -14.59 -19.42 8.46
N ASP A 166 -15.37 -20.01 9.36
CA ASP A 166 -15.97 -19.28 10.46
C ASP A 166 -15.03 -19.22 11.67
N ARG A 167 -15.27 -18.26 12.57
CA ARG A 167 -14.48 -18.09 13.80
C ARG A 167 -14.38 -19.38 14.62
N ALA A 168 -15.50 -20.13 14.75
CA ALA A 168 -15.54 -21.36 15.56
C ALA A 168 -14.55 -22.43 15.06
N GLU A 169 -14.26 -22.46 13.77
CA GLU A 169 -13.32 -23.41 13.17
C GLU A 169 -11.86 -23.07 13.51
N LEU A 170 -11.57 -21.78 13.74
CA LEU A 170 -10.24 -21.32 14.17
C LEU A 170 -9.93 -21.68 15.62
N ASP A 171 -10.95 -21.93 16.44
CA ASP A 171 -10.80 -22.30 17.86
C ASP A 171 -10.43 -23.78 18.07
N ASN A 172 -10.28 -24.55 16.97
CA ASN A 172 -9.87 -25.95 17.03
C ASN A 172 -8.51 -26.10 17.75
N PRO A 173 -8.39 -27.01 18.74
CA PRO A 173 -7.14 -27.25 19.46
C PRO A 173 -5.93 -27.59 18.58
N GLN A 174 -6.16 -28.22 17.44
CA GLN A 174 -5.09 -28.56 16.46
C GLN A 174 -4.44 -27.32 15.83
N LEU A 175 -5.15 -26.17 15.83
CA LEU A 175 -4.68 -24.91 15.27
C LEU A 175 -4.02 -23.98 16.30
N GLN A 176 -3.84 -24.43 17.55
CA GLN A 176 -3.33 -23.59 18.65
C GLN A 176 -2.02 -22.87 18.31
N THR A 177 -1.13 -23.48 17.55
CA THR A 177 0.18 -22.91 17.18
C THR A 177 0.09 -21.80 16.14
N VAL A 178 -0.97 -21.76 15.34
CA VAL A 178 -1.21 -20.77 14.27
C VAL A 178 -2.46 -19.93 14.51
N ARG A 179 -3.13 -20.10 15.65
CA ARG A 179 -4.42 -19.48 15.95
C ARG A 179 -4.36 -17.96 15.88
N ASP A 180 -3.39 -17.33 16.51
CA ASP A 180 -3.25 -15.87 16.51
C ASP A 180 -3.01 -15.33 15.09
N GLU A 181 -2.24 -16.04 14.28
CA GLU A 181 -2.05 -15.72 12.88
C GLU A 181 -3.37 -15.83 12.09
N LEU A 182 -4.15 -16.89 12.33
CA LEU A 182 -5.44 -17.07 11.67
C LEU A 182 -6.45 -16.00 12.08
N TYR A 183 -6.51 -15.61 13.35
CA TYR A 183 -7.33 -14.48 13.79
C TYR A 183 -6.94 -13.19 13.06
N PHE A 184 -5.64 -12.91 12.97
CA PHE A 184 -5.14 -11.75 12.24
C PHE A 184 -5.51 -11.83 10.74
N LEU A 185 -5.34 -12.97 10.09
CA LEU A 185 -5.63 -13.15 8.66
C LEU A 185 -7.13 -13.05 8.35
N LEU A 186 -7.98 -13.69 9.16
CA LEU A 186 -9.44 -13.59 9.00
C LEU A 186 -9.94 -12.17 9.34
N GLY A 187 -9.38 -11.54 10.36
CA GLY A 187 -9.63 -10.13 10.66
C GLY A 187 -9.29 -9.22 9.48
N LYS A 188 -8.14 -9.43 8.85
CA LYS A 188 -7.72 -8.72 7.64
C LYS A 188 -8.65 -8.96 6.46
N PHE A 189 -9.12 -10.20 6.26
CA PHE A 189 -10.13 -10.52 5.24
C PHE A 189 -11.44 -9.75 5.50
N ASN A 190 -11.97 -9.80 6.73
CA ASN A 190 -13.19 -9.10 7.10
C ASN A 190 -13.07 -7.58 6.92
N TYR A 191 -11.90 -7.01 7.23
CA TYR A 191 -11.58 -5.62 6.94
C TYR A 191 -11.73 -5.28 5.44
N THR A 192 -11.21 -6.14 4.54
CA THR A 192 -11.32 -5.93 3.09
C THR A 192 -12.77 -6.06 2.59
N LYS A 193 -13.60 -6.84 3.28
CA LYS A 193 -15.02 -7.04 2.96
C LYS A 193 -15.94 -6.04 3.69
N ASN A 194 -15.39 -5.01 4.34
CA ASN A 194 -16.11 -4.00 5.11
C ASN A 194 -16.94 -4.57 6.28
N LYS A 195 -16.61 -5.79 6.75
CA LYS A 195 -17.18 -6.40 7.95
C LYS A 195 -16.39 -5.92 9.17
N PHE A 196 -16.58 -4.65 9.52
CA PHE A 196 -15.70 -3.97 10.48
C PHE A 196 -15.82 -4.51 11.90
N LYS A 197 -17.02 -4.80 12.38
CA LYS A 197 -17.24 -5.32 13.74
C LYS A 197 -16.55 -6.66 13.94
N GLU A 198 -16.78 -7.60 13.02
CA GLU A 198 -16.16 -8.93 13.06
C GLU A 198 -14.62 -8.83 12.90
N SER A 199 -14.16 -7.85 12.11
CA SER A 199 -12.74 -7.59 11.96
C SER A 199 -12.07 -7.15 13.26
N VAL A 200 -12.67 -6.19 13.97
CA VAL A 200 -12.20 -5.71 15.28
C VAL A 200 -12.17 -6.82 16.31
N GLU A 201 -13.25 -7.60 16.42
CA GLU A 201 -13.32 -8.72 17.36
C GLU A 201 -12.15 -9.70 17.17
N LEU A 202 -11.85 -10.05 15.92
CA LEU A 202 -10.76 -10.96 15.60
C LEU A 202 -9.38 -10.35 15.91
N PHE A 203 -9.16 -9.06 15.61
CA PHE A 203 -7.90 -8.41 15.97
C PHE A 203 -7.68 -8.33 17.48
N GLN A 204 -8.75 -8.15 18.27
CA GLN A 204 -8.70 -8.14 19.74
C GLN A 204 -8.40 -9.51 20.35
N MET A 205 -8.69 -10.59 19.63
CA MET A 205 -8.36 -11.95 20.07
C MET A 205 -6.88 -12.31 19.90
N VAL A 206 -6.11 -11.54 19.13
CA VAL A 206 -4.67 -11.78 18.96
C VAL A 206 -3.94 -11.50 20.27
N SER A 207 -3.23 -12.51 20.78
CA SER A 207 -2.50 -12.43 22.05
C SER A 207 -1.43 -11.32 22.01
N PRO A 208 -1.25 -10.56 23.13
CA PRO A 208 -0.18 -9.55 23.22
C PRO A 208 1.24 -10.12 23.05
N LYS A 209 1.43 -11.41 23.25
CA LYS A 209 2.70 -12.11 23.05
C LYS A 209 2.93 -12.58 21.61
N SER A 210 1.91 -12.47 20.77
CA SER A 210 1.96 -12.89 19.37
C SER A 210 2.82 -11.94 18.53
N PRO A 211 3.60 -12.45 17.57
CA PRO A 211 4.31 -11.60 16.60
C PRO A 211 3.36 -10.80 15.70
N PHE A 212 2.07 -11.15 15.66
CA PHE A 212 1.05 -10.47 14.88
C PHE A 212 0.33 -9.37 15.67
N TYR A 213 0.60 -9.22 16.99
CA TYR A 213 -0.13 -8.29 17.85
C TYR A 213 -0.05 -6.83 17.39
N VAL A 214 1.15 -6.35 17.10
CA VAL A 214 1.37 -4.97 16.63
C VAL A 214 0.62 -4.70 15.32
N GLN A 215 0.66 -5.66 14.40
CA GLN A 215 -0.07 -5.58 13.14
C GLN A 215 -1.59 -5.60 13.37
N ALA A 216 -2.08 -6.47 14.26
CA ALA A 216 -3.49 -6.56 14.61
C ALA A 216 -3.98 -5.22 15.19
N LYS A 217 -3.24 -4.62 16.13
CA LYS A 217 -3.59 -3.30 16.69
C LYS A 217 -3.58 -2.18 15.66
N LEU A 218 -2.66 -2.22 14.72
CA LEU A 218 -2.62 -1.24 13.62
C LEU A 218 -3.85 -1.38 12.71
N PHE A 219 -4.24 -2.61 12.36
CA PHE A 219 -5.45 -2.86 11.57
C PHE A 219 -6.73 -2.59 12.34
N GLU A 220 -6.76 -2.87 13.66
CA GLU A 220 -7.86 -2.50 14.54
C GLU A 220 -8.09 -0.99 14.51
N GLY A 221 -7.04 -0.20 14.69
CA GLY A 221 -7.10 1.26 14.59
C GLY A 221 -7.61 1.73 13.22
N ALA A 222 -7.10 1.12 12.14
CA ALA A 222 -7.55 1.42 10.79
C ALA A 222 -9.03 1.07 10.55
N THR A 223 -9.49 -0.02 11.15
CA THR A 223 -10.90 -0.43 11.07
C THR A 223 -11.80 0.60 11.74
N TYR A 224 -11.43 1.08 12.93
CA TYR A 224 -12.16 2.15 13.59
C TYR A 224 -12.16 3.48 12.81
N VAL A 225 -11.08 3.81 12.12
CA VAL A 225 -11.06 4.98 11.24
C VAL A 225 -12.08 4.84 10.11
N ARG A 226 -12.22 3.66 9.53
CA ARG A 226 -13.24 3.42 8.48
C ARG A 226 -14.67 3.44 9.01
N GLU A 227 -14.87 3.19 10.30
CA GLU A 227 -16.14 3.37 10.99
C GLU A 227 -16.36 4.81 11.51
N TYR A 228 -15.47 5.74 11.18
CA TYR A 228 -15.49 7.12 11.70
C TYR A 228 -15.42 7.22 13.23
N ASN A 229 -14.87 6.24 13.89
CA ASN A 229 -14.74 6.16 15.35
C ASN A 229 -13.32 6.56 15.78
N ALA A 230 -13.08 7.85 15.94
CA ALA A 230 -11.74 8.39 16.17
C ALA A 230 -11.14 7.99 17.53
N LYS A 231 -11.93 7.91 18.61
CA LYS A 231 -11.38 7.64 19.95
C LYS A 231 -10.73 6.25 20.04
N PRO A 232 -11.42 5.12 19.77
CA PRO A 232 -10.80 3.80 19.82
C PRO A 232 -9.71 3.63 18.75
N ALA A 233 -9.79 4.34 17.61
CA ALA A 233 -8.70 4.36 16.63
C ALA A 233 -7.42 4.93 17.23
N VAL A 234 -7.51 6.08 17.93
CA VAL A 234 -6.38 6.70 18.62
C VAL A 234 -5.81 5.77 19.69
N ASP A 235 -6.66 5.11 20.47
CA ASP A 235 -6.23 4.19 21.53
C ASP A 235 -5.47 2.99 20.94
N ALA A 236 -5.97 2.40 19.84
CA ALA A 236 -5.32 1.29 19.16
C ALA A 236 -3.94 1.70 18.56
N PHE A 237 -3.85 2.86 17.92
CA PHE A 237 -2.57 3.33 17.38
C PHE A 237 -1.58 3.71 18.49
N LYS A 238 -2.04 4.25 19.62
CA LYS A 238 -1.18 4.51 20.78
C LYS A 238 -0.65 3.22 21.40
N GLU A 239 -1.42 2.15 21.39
CA GLU A 239 -0.95 0.84 21.83
C GLU A 239 0.19 0.32 20.94
N VAL A 240 0.12 0.54 19.61
CA VAL A 240 1.25 0.25 18.72
C VAL A 240 2.50 1.03 19.12
N LEU A 241 2.36 2.33 19.45
CA LEU A 241 3.50 3.16 19.88
C LEU A 241 4.08 2.67 21.21
N ARG A 242 3.23 2.32 22.18
CA ARG A 242 3.66 1.80 23.49
C ARG A 242 4.50 0.52 23.32
N VAL A 243 4.00 -0.44 22.51
CA VAL A 243 4.75 -1.68 22.26
C VAL A 243 6.05 -1.42 21.51
N ALA A 244 6.06 -0.44 20.61
CA ALA A 244 7.26 -0.07 19.86
C ALA A 244 8.33 0.60 20.75
N GLU A 245 7.93 1.40 21.73
CA GLU A 245 8.84 2.03 22.70
C GLU A 245 9.48 0.99 23.64
N GLU A 246 8.74 -0.06 23.99
CA GLU A 246 9.24 -1.14 24.87
C GLU A 246 10.10 -2.17 24.11
N SER A 247 10.09 -2.15 22.78
CA SER A 247 10.76 -3.15 21.95
C SER A 247 12.06 -2.64 21.32
N SER A 248 13.11 -3.42 21.44
CA SER A 248 14.37 -3.19 20.71
C SER A 248 14.42 -3.84 19.32
N ASP A 249 13.35 -4.53 18.87
CA ASP A 249 13.31 -5.18 17.56
C ASP A 249 13.16 -4.14 16.44
N PRO A 250 14.15 -3.99 15.54
CA PRO A 250 14.10 -3.02 14.45
C PRO A 250 12.96 -3.30 13.46
N LYS A 251 12.36 -4.48 13.49
CA LYS A 251 11.20 -4.83 12.66
C LYS A 251 9.92 -4.10 13.08
N ILE A 252 9.87 -3.56 14.29
CA ILE A 252 8.72 -2.84 14.82
C ILE A 252 8.72 -1.37 14.37
N ARG A 253 9.89 -0.80 14.04
CA ARG A 253 10.02 0.61 13.64
C ARG A 253 9.09 1.04 12.49
N PRO A 254 8.91 0.26 11.39
CA PRO A 254 7.96 0.61 10.36
C PRO A 254 6.51 0.73 10.84
N PHE A 255 6.11 -0.06 11.85
CA PHE A 255 4.77 0.03 12.44
C PHE A 255 4.61 1.27 13.32
N GLN A 256 5.68 1.69 14.01
CA GLN A 256 5.73 2.94 14.77
C GLN A 256 5.49 4.14 13.85
N ASP A 257 6.17 4.19 12.69
CA ASP A 257 5.99 5.26 11.71
C ASP A 257 4.57 5.27 11.13
N LEU A 258 4.02 4.09 10.81
CA LEU A 258 2.65 3.96 10.34
C LEU A 258 1.62 4.38 11.41
N ALA A 259 1.86 4.07 12.68
CA ALA A 259 0.99 4.49 13.78
C ALA A 259 1.04 6.01 13.96
N ASN A 260 2.23 6.63 13.92
CA ASN A 260 2.38 8.09 13.96
C ASN A 260 1.65 8.75 12.80
N LEU A 261 1.83 8.27 11.58
CA LEU A 261 1.15 8.77 10.38
C LEU A 261 -0.37 8.63 10.49
N SER A 262 -0.86 7.49 11.01
CA SER A 262 -2.28 7.24 11.19
C SER A 262 -2.89 8.16 12.25
N LEU A 263 -2.21 8.36 13.37
CA LEU A 263 -2.62 9.32 14.41
C LEU A 263 -2.67 10.75 13.86
N ALA A 264 -1.65 11.16 13.10
CA ALA A 264 -1.63 12.47 12.46
C ALA A 264 -2.85 12.69 11.57
N ARG A 265 -3.22 11.70 10.77
CA ARG A 265 -4.41 11.73 9.89
C ARG A 265 -5.72 11.78 10.68
N VAL A 266 -5.85 11.01 11.77
CA VAL A 266 -7.03 11.07 12.65
C VAL A 266 -7.16 12.45 13.26
N PHE A 267 -6.08 13.03 13.81
CA PHE A 267 -6.12 14.39 14.38
C PHE A 267 -6.39 15.45 13.31
N TYR A 268 -5.87 15.29 12.09
CA TYR A 268 -6.19 16.18 10.99
C TYR A 268 -7.69 16.13 10.65
N SER A 269 -8.26 14.93 10.48
CA SER A 269 -9.68 14.75 10.16
C SER A 269 -10.62 15.29 11.24
N THR A 270 -10.18 15.25 12.50
CA THR A 270 -10.90 15.83 13.64
C THR A 270 -10.57 17.32 13.87
N LYS A 271 -9.89 17.98 12.91
CA LYS A 271 -9.50 19.41 12.94
C LYS A 271 -8.57 19.79 14.10
N GLN A 272 -7.88 18.83 14.68
CA GLN A 272 -6.87 19.05 15.73
C GLN A 272 -5.49 19.23 15.08
N PHE A 273 -5.33 20.28 14.29
CA PHE A 273 -4.17 20.47 13.40
C PHE A 273 -2.84 20.56 14.14
N VAL A 274 -2.81 21.15 15.34
CA VAL A 274 -1.59 21.20 16.18
C VAL A 274 -1.14 19.79 16.60
N LEU A 275 -2.07 18.92 16.96
CA LEU A 275 -1.75 17.52 17.25
C LEU A 275 -1.36 16.75 15.99
N ALA A 276 -2.03 17.02 14.88
CA ALA A 276 -1.70 16.40 13.60
C ALA A 276 -0.24 16.69 13.20
N THR A 277 0.18 17.97 13.24
CA THR A 277 1.58 18.34 12.92
C THR A 277 2.58 17.68 13.85
N LYS A 278 2.28 17.57 15.15
CA LYS A 278 3.14 16.89 16.12
C LYS A 278 3.36 15.40 15.79
N TYR A 279 2.34 14.70 15.30
CA TYR A 279 2.48 13.30 14.95
C TYR A 279 3.09 13.11 13.56
N PHE A 280 2.85 14.02 12.61
CA PHE A 280 3.58 14.04 11.34
C PHE A 280 5.09 14.21 11.54
N ASP A 281 5.51 15.11 12.44
CA ASP A 281 6.92 15.36 12.74
C ASP A 281 7.61 14.17 13.46
N ARG A 282 6.85 13.19 13.97
CA ARG A 282 7.39 11.96 14.58
C ARG A 282 7.67 10.84 13.58
N VAL A 283 7.23 10.98 12.34
CA VAL A 283 7.53 10.00 11.30
C VAL A 283 9.01 10.11 10.94
N SER A 284 9.73 9.00 11.02
CA SER A 284 11.17 8.97 10.77
C SER A 284 11.55 9.42 9.36
N PRO A 285 12.59 10.28 9.20
CA PRO A 285 13.14 10.61 7.87
C PRO A 285 13.63 9.39 7.07
N GLU A 286 13.89 8.28 7.73
CA GLU A 286 14.28 7.00 7.09
C GLU A 286 13.07 6.19 6.63
N SER A 287 11.85 6.60 7.02
CA SER A 287 10.62 5.93 6.63
C SER A 287 10.31 6.15 5.15
N TYR A 288 9.87 5.08 4.48
CA TYR A 288 9.35 5.18 3.11
C TYR A 288 8.15 6.16 3.01
N ASP A 289 7.38 6.29 4.10
CA ASP A 289 6.19 7.14 4.14
C ASP A 289 6.50 8.60 4.53
N TRP A 290 7.76 8.95 4.81
CA TRP A 290 8.14 10.30 5.24
C TRP A 290 7.83 11.39 4.22
N PRO A 291 8.09 11.25 2.89
CA PRO A 291 7.70 12.28 1.91
C PRO A 291 6.19 12.53 1.89
N ASN A 292 5.38 11.48 2.04
CA ASN A 292 3.93 11.63 2.17
C ASN A 292 3.54 12.35 3.47
N SER A 293 4.23 12.01 4.58
CA SER A 293 4.05 12.70 5.86
C SER A 293 4.36 14.19 5.77
N LEU A 294 5.45 14.58 5.11
CA LEU A 294 5.80 15.99 4.89
C LEU A 294 4.75 16.71 4.06
N PHE A 295 4.25 16.08 2.99
CA PHE A 295 3.20 16.63 2.16
C PHE A 295 1.89 16.84 2.96
N GLU A 296 1.43 15.82 3.68
CA GLU A 296 0.23 15.90 4.51
C GLU A 296 0.41 16.89 5.68
N SER A 297 1.62 16.97 6.26
CA SER A 297 1.99 17.98 7.25
C SER A 297 1.92 19.40 6.69
N SER A 298 2.23 19.58 5.39
CA SER A 298 2.10 20.90 4.75
C SER A 298 0.64 21.37 4.75
N TRP A 299 -0.32 20.50 4.50
CA TRP A 299 -1.74 20.80 4.64
C TRP A 299 -2.17 21.09 6.07
N ALA A 300 -1.70 20.31 7.05
CA ALA A 300 -2.00 20.56 8.46
C ALA A 300 -1.46 21.93 8.91
N ASN A 301 -0.24 22.26 8.50
CA ASN A 301 0.36 23.56 8.76
C ASN A 301 -0.34 24.70 8.01
N PHE A 302 -0.83 24.46 6.77
CA PHE A 302 -1.66 25.42 6.05
C PHE A 302 -2.93 25.76 6.82
N MET A 303 -3.59 24.78 7.42
CA MET A 303 -4.79 24.97 8.24
C MET A 303 -4.52 25.76 9.55
N LEU A 304 -3.28 25.82 10.00
CA LEU A 304 -2.85 26.68 11.13
C LEU A 304 -2.63 28.13 10.72
N GLN A 305 -2.84 28.47 9.46
CA GLN A 305 -2.71 29.82 8.90
C GLN A 305 -1.34 30.44 9.15
N GLN A 306 -1.27 31.70 9.56
CA GLN A 306 -0.02 32.46 9.71
C GLN A 306 1.04 31.75 10.58
N SER A 307 0.61 31.03 11.61
CA SER A 307 1.53 30.30 12.48
C SER A 307 2.15 29.06 11.81
N GLY A 308 1.49 28.52 10.78
CA GLY A 308 1.90 27.28 10.09
C GLY A 308 2.53 27.50 8.71
N TYR A 309 2.25 28.62 8.02
CA TYR A 309 2.69 28.82 6.64
C TYR A 309 4.20 28.68 6.42
N SER A 310 5.01 29.16 7.37
CA SER A 310 6.47 29.03 7.30
C SER A 310 6.94 27.58 7.27
N LYS A 311 6.32 26.70 8.07
CA LYS A 311 6.62 25.27 8.11
C LYS A 311 6.05 24.55 6.87
N ALA A 312 4.83 24.90 6.45
CA ALA A 312 4.23 24.33 5.24
C ALA A 312 5.13 24.55 4.02
N LEU A 313 5.60 25.77 3.82
CA LEU A 313 6.54 26.11 2.74
C LEU A 313 7.89 25.40 2.90
N GLY A 314 8.40 25.25 4.12
CA GLY A 314 9.63 24.51 4.41
C GLY A 314 9.51 23.02 4.09
N ASN A 315 8.37 22.41 4.41
CA ASN A 315 8.08 21.03 4.03
C ASN A 315 8.02 20.86 2.50
N ILE A 316 7.30 21.76 1.80
CA ILE A 316 7.22 21.78 0.34
C ILE A 316 8.61 21.96 -0.29
N HIS A 317 9.43 22.81 0.29
CA HIS A 317 10.82 23.00 -0.14
C HIS A 317 11.64 21.70 0.02
N THR A 318 11.52 21.03 1.17
CA THR A 318 12.15 19.72 1.39
C THR A 318 11.74 18.69 0.34
N LEU A 319 10.45 18.62 -0.01
CA LEU A 319 9.92 17.67 -0.99
C LEU A 319 10.46 17.86 -2.41
N ARG A 320 11.04 19.04 -2.69
CA ARG A 320 11.67 19.35 -3.98
C ARG A 320 13.14 18.95 -4.05
N ALA A 321 13.71 18.47 -2.95
CA ALA A 321 15.09 17.96 -2.97
C ALA A 321 15.21 16.80 -3.97
N PRO A 322 16.27 16.75 -4.80
CA PRO A 322 16.45 15.71 -5.81
C PRO A 322 16.37 14.28 -5.26
N PHE A 323 16.70 14.13 -3.98
CA PHE A 323 16.58 12.86 -3.28
C PHE A 323 15.14 12.29 -3.29
N PHE A 324 14.11 13.15 -3.23
CA PHE A 324 12.70 12.70 -3.16
C PHE A 324 12.02 12.52 -4.50
N GLU A 325 12.65 12.87 -5.60
CA GLU A 325 12.04 12.77 -6.94
C GLU A 325 11.43 11.40 -7.28
N TYR A 326 11.96 10.33 -6.66
CA TYR A 326 11.50 8.95 -6.87
C TYR A 326 10.59 8.40 -5.77
N PHE A 327 10.42 9.14 -4.68
CA PHE A 327 9.67 8.67 -3.50
C PHE A 327 8.36 9.43 -3.28
N ILE A 328 8.26 10.66 -3.78
CA ILE A 328 7.02 11.43 -3.71
C ILE A 328 6.05 10.99 -4.79
N LYS A 329 4.78 10.91 -4.44
CA LYS A 329 3.73 10.68 -5.42
C LYS A 329 3.62 11.88 -6.37
N PRO A 330 3.51 11.66 -7.71
CA PRO A 330 3.47 12.76 -8.68
C PRO A 330 2.34 13.74 -8.45
N GLU A 331 1.16 13.23 -8.07
CA GLU A 331 0.00 14.05 -7.71
C GLU A 331 0.28 14.93 -6.49
N SER A 332 0.92 14.39 -5.45
CA SER A 332 1.29 15.15 -4.25
C SER A 332 2.35 16.22 -4.55
N ALA A 333 3.30 15.91 -5.44
CA ALA A 333 4.30 16.89 -5.90
C ALA A 333 3.64 18.06 -6.66
N ALA A 334 2.69 17.76 -7.54
CA ALA A 334 1.94 18.76 -8.28
C ALA A 334 1.01 19.59 -7.36
N GLU A 335 0.33 18.94 -6.42
CA GLU A 335 -0.55 19.58 -5.45
C GLU A 335 0.23 20.48 -4.47
N ALA A 336 1.45 20.11 -4.09
CA ALA A 336 2.31 20.94 -3.26
C ALA A 336 2.59 22.33 -3.88
N LEU A 337 2.66 22.43 -5.22
CA LEU A 337 2.78 23.72 -5.92
C LEU A 337 1.52 24.57 -5.77
N THR A 338 0.34 23.94 -5.77
CA THR A 338 -0.92 24.68 -5.55
C THR A 338 -1.01 25.21 -4.12
N VAL A 339 -0.59 24.42 -3.12
CA VAL A 339 -0.49 24.86 -1.71
C VAL A 339 0.49 26.02 -1.58
N LYS A 340 1.66 25.92 -2.23
CA LYS A 340 2.68 26.98 -2.24
C LYS A 340 2.12 28.28 -2.83
N ALA A 341 1.47 28.21 -4.00
CA ALA A 341 0.84 29.36 -4.63
C ALA A 341 -0.24 29.99 -3.75
N THR A 342 -1.09 29.16 -3.12
CA THR A 342 -2.17 29.60 -2.24
C THR A 342 -1.62 30.31 -0.99
N ILE A 343 -0.56 29.78 -0.37
CA ILE A 343 0.09 30.45 0.79
C ILE A 343 0.64 31.82 0.39
N PHE A 344 1.29 31.93 -0.76
CA PHE A 344 1.80 33.21 -1.24
C PHE A 344 0.67 34.19 -1.57
N TYR A 345 -0.43 33.72 -2.16
CA TYR A 345 -1.63 34.52 -2.41
C TYR A 345 -2.21 35.11 -1.11
N TYR A 346 -2.41 34.29 -0.06
CA TYR A 346 -2.92 34.77 1.24
C TYR A 346 -1.98 35.74 1.97
N ASN A 347 -0.76 35.88 1.50
CA ASN A 347 0.21 36.82 2.03
C ASN A 347 0.48 37.99 1.06
N CYS A 348 -0.36 38.14 0.03
CA CYS A 348 -0.24 39.19 -1.02
C CYS A 348 1.15 39.22 -1.67
N LEU A 349 1.74 38.04 -1.87
CA LEU A 349 3.01 37.85 -2.56
C LEU A 349 2.73 37.31 -3.97
N PHE A 350 2.03 38.10 -4.77
CA PHE A 350 1.46 37.68 -6.06
C PHE A 350 2.52 37.22 -7.05
N ASP A 351 3.67 37.92 -7.16
CA ASP A 351 4.80 37.48 -8.01
C ASP A 351 5.22 36.04 -7.69
N ARG A 352 5.37 35.71 -6.40
CA ARG A 352 5.78 34.36 -5.97
C ARG A 352 4.68 33.32 -6.13
N ALA A 353 3.42 33.74 -6.03
CA ALA A 353 2.29 32.88 -6.31
C ALA A 353 2.26 32.52 -7.80
N THR A 354 2.51 33.50 -8.68
CA THR A 354 2.64 33.30 -10.13
C THR A 354 3.79 32.38 -10.47
N ASP A 355 5.00 32.60 -9.90
CA ASP A 355 6.15 31.69 -10.10
C ASP A 355 5.80 30.22 -9.79
N ALA A 356 5.01 29.97 -8.72
CA ALA A 356 4.61 28.61 -8.37
C ALA A 356 3.58 28.02 -9.34
N ILE A 357 2.72 28.86 -9.92
CA ILE A 357 1.76 28.47 -10.97
C ILE A 357 2.50 28.17 -12.28
N ASP A 358 3.44 29.03 -12.67
CA ASP A 358 4.22 28.84 -13.89
C ASP A 358 5.01 27.54 -13.85
N GLU A 359 5.64 27.23 -12.70
CA GLU A 359 6.32 25.97 -12.48
C GLU A 359 5.38 24.74 -12.67
N PHE A 360 4.15 24.84 -12.20
CA PHE A 360 3.12 23.81 -12.42
C PHE A 360 2.78 23.69 -13.91
N MET A 361 2.54 24.81 -14.57
CA MET A 361 2.10 24.88 -15.97
C MET A 361 3.20 24.40 -16.95
N GLU A 362 4.47 24.56 -16.62
CA GLU A 362 5.59 24.06 -17.40
C GLU A 362 5.72 22.54 -17.33
N THR A 363 5.42 21.95 -16.17
CA THR A 363 5.75 20.54 -15.91
C THR A 363 4.55 19.59 -16.04
N VAL A 364 3.45 19.87 -15.33
CA VAL A 364 2.35 18.92 -15.16
C VAL A 364 1.59 18.62 -16.46
N PRO A 365 1.23 19.61 -17.32
CA PRO A 365 0.53 19.34 -18.57
C PRO A 365 1.33 18.43 -19.51
N SER A 366 2.64 18.66 -19.63
CA SER A 366 3.52 17.85 -20.48
C SER A 366 3.58 16.39 -20.01
N VAL A 367 3.69 16.18 -18.69
CA VAL A 367 3.68 14.83 -18.09
C VAL A 367 2.33 14.15 -18.31
N LYS A 368 1.21 14.86 -18.09
CA LYS A 368 -0.15 14.36 -18.33
C LYS A 368 -0.31 13.89 -19.77
N ASP A 369 0.09 14.70 -20.74
CA ASP A 369 -0.05 14.36 -22.17
C ASP A 369 0.82 13.17 -22.55
N GLY A 370 2.02 13.05 -21.97
CA GLY A 370 2.87 11.88 -22.11
C GLY A 370 2.22 10.60 -21.56
N LEU A 371 1.57 10.67 -20.39
CA LEU A 371 0.83 9.53 -19.80
C LEU A 371 -0.39 9.15 -20.64
N VAL A 372 -1.14 10.12 -21.18
CA VAL A 372 -2.25 9.87 -22.12
C VAL A 372 -1.74 9.12 -23.35
N LYS A 373 -0.57 9.47 -23.85
CA LYS A 373 0.03 8.73 -24.97
C LYS A 373 0.36 7.29 -24.59
N VAL A 374 0.94 7.04 -23.41
CA VAL A 374 1.20 5.67 -22.91
C VAL A 374 -0.08 4.84 -22.88
N LEU A 375 -1.19 5.42 -22.40
CA LEU A 375 -2.50 4.76 -22.35
C LEU A 375 -3.06 4.44 -23.74
N LYS A 376 -2.89 5.35 -24.69
CA LYS A 376 -3.37 5.17 -26.07
C LYS A 376 -2.56 4.13 -26.84
N ASP A 377 -1.24 4.12 -26.66
CA ASP A 377 -0.33 3.23 -27.37
C ASP A 377 -0.39 1.78 -26.86
N ASN A 378 -0.95 1.53 -25.65
CA ASN A 378 -1.02 0.23 -25.01
C ASN A 378 -2.46 -0.05 -24.52
N GLN A 379 -3.35 -0.40 -25.42
CA GLN A 379 -4.79 -0.57 -25.10
C GLN A 379 -5.13 -1.93 -24.48
N ASP A 380 -4.39 -2.96 -24.82
CA ASP A 380 -4.55 -4.31 -24.27
C ASP A 380 -3.88 -4.41 -22.89
N ASN A 381 -4.51 -5.15 -21.96
CA ASN A 381 -4.02 -5.27 -20.59
C ASN A 381 -2.68 -6.01 -20.50
N ALA A 382 -2.47 -7.05 -21.31
CA ALA A 382 -1.21 -7.79 -21.32
C ALA A 382 -0.09 -6.92 -21.90
N GLN A 383 -0.35 -6.15 -22.96
CA GLN A 383 0.60 -5.15 -23.49
C GLN A 383 0.90 -4.07 -22.45
N PHE A 384 -0.14 -3.64 -21.69
CA PHE A 384 0.06 -2.66 -20.61
C PHE A 384 0.90 -3.23 -19.46
N PHE A 385 0.74 -4.51 -19.15
CA PHE A 385 1.63 -5.19 -18.20
C PHE A 385 3.09 -5.14 -18.66
N ASP A 386 3.36 -5.45 -19.92
CA ASP A 386 4.72 -5.46 -20.46
C ASP A 386 5.39 -4.09 -20.44
N ILE A 387 4.65 -3.02 -20.82
CA ILE A 387 5.19 -1.67 -20.72
C ILE A 387 5.39 -1.25 -19.27
N ALA A 388 4.48 -1.62 -18.37
CA ALA A 388 4.62 -1.35 -16.94
C ALA A 388 5.86 -2.03 -16.33
N VAL A 389 6.19 -3.27 -16.73
CA VAL A 389 7.43 -3.95 -16.35
C VAL A 389 8.66 -3.17 -16.84
N LYS A 390 8.64 -2.69 -18.10
CA LYS A 390 9.74 -1.88 -18.65
C LYS A 390 9.90 -0.55 -17.90
N ILE A 391 8.80 0.15 -17.59
CA ILE A 391 8.82 1.41 -16.84
C ILE A 391 9.37 1.17 -15.42
N ARG A 392 8.87 0.16 -14.71
CA ARG A 392 9.33 -0.19 -13.36
C ARG A 392 10.83 -0.53 -13.30
N SER A 393 11.34 -1.18 -14.35
CA SER A 393 12.76 -1.56 -14.43
C SER A 393 13.67 -0.47 -15.01
N GLY A 394 13.13 0.71 -15.39
CA GLY A 394 13.91 1.79 -16.01
C GLY A 394 14.37 1.51 -17.42
N LYS A 395 13.72 0.59 -18.12
CA LYS A 395 14.05 0.19 -19.49
C LYS A 395 13.06 0.76 -20.51
N SER A 396 12.21 1.69 -20.13
CA SER A 396 11.28 2.35 -21.03
C SER A 396 12.02 3.42 -21.87
N LYS A 397 11.47 3.75 -23.03
CA LYS A 397 11.97 4.84 -23.88
C LYS A 397 11.14 6.11 -23.73
N LEU A 398 10.50 6.29 -22.58
CA LEU A 398 9.67 7.46 -22.30
C LEU A 398 10.52 8.68 -21.94
N PRO A 399 10.00 9.90 -22.17
CA PRO A 399 10.64 11.11 -21.67
C PRO A 399 10.87 11.01 -20.14
N PRO A 400 11.98 11.54 -19.59
CA PRO A 400 12.38 11.31 -18.20
C PRO A 400 11.30 11.67 -17.16
N LEU A 401 10.60 12.80 -17.33
CA LEU A 401 9.54 13.23 -16.42
C LEU A 401 8.31 12.30 -16.49
N VAL A 402 7.93 11.86 -17.68
CA VAL A 402 6.81 10.92 -17.88
C VAL A 402 7.16 9.56 -17.30
N GLU A 403 8.37 9.06 -17.55
CA GLU A 403 8.83 7.79 -16.97
C GLU A 403 8.84 7.83 -15.45
N ARG A 404 9.32 8.93 -14.86
CA ARG A 404 9.35 9.13 -13.41
C ARG A 404 7.94 9.07 -12.82
N ALA A 405 7.00 9.84 -13.38
CA ALA A 405 5.62 9.88 -12.91
C ALA A 405 4.94 8.50 -13.06
N ALA A 406 5.09 7.86 -14.22
CA ALA A 406 4.54 6.53 -14.45
C ALA A 406 5.17 5.49 -13.49
N ARG A 407 6.48 5.53 -13.27
CA ARG A 407 7.18 4.61 -12.36
C ARG A 407 6.69 4.77 -10.92
N ALA A 408 6.55 5.99 -10.42
CA ALA A 408 6.07 6.26 -9.07
C ALA A 408 4.68 5.64 -8.83
N VAL A 409 3.75 5.80 -9.76
CA VAL A 409 2.40 5.23 -9.70
C VAL A 409 2.40 3.70 -9.84
N LEU A 410 3.26 3.16 -10.71
CA LEU A 410 3.37 1.73 -10.95
C LEU A 410 4.17 0.98 -9.87
N THR A 411 4.83 1.68 -8.94
CA THR A 411 5.50 1.07 -7.78
C THR A 411 4.64 1.03 -6.53
N ASP A 412 3.36 1.41 -6.62
CA ASP A 412 2.39 1.25 -5.53
C ASP A 412 2.44 -0.15 -4.92
N LYS A 413 2.33 -0.22 -3.58
CA LYS A 413 2.51 -1.47 -2.81
C LYS A 413 1.53 -2.57 -3.23
N SER A 414 0.27 -2.23 -3.53
CA SER A 414 -0.75 -3.22 -3.92
C SER A 414 -0.48 -3.78 -5.32
N LEU A 415 -0.13 -2.89 -6.25
CA LEU A 415 0.24 -3.28 -7.60
C LEU A 415 1.56 -4.07 -7.62
N ALA A 416 2.55 -3.66 -6.81
CA ALA A 416 3.82 -4.37 -6.68
C ALA A 416 3.64 -5.84 -6.30
N LYS A 417 2.69 -6.16 -5.41
CA LYS A 417 2.37 -7.55 -5.02
C LYS A 417 1.79 -8.38 -6.17
N ARG A 418 0.99 -7.77 -7.06
CA ARG A 418 0.48 -8.49 -8.24
C ARG A 418 1.60 -8.80 -9.23
N PHE A 419 2.50 -7.85 -9.48
CA PHE A 419 3.70 -8.10 -10.29
C PHE A 419 4.63 -9.14 -9.64
N GLU A 420 4.71 -9.15 -8.32
CA GLU A 420 5.46 -10.16 -7.59
C GLU A 420 4.83 -11.55 -7.77
N TYR A 421 3.51 -11.65 -7.69
CA TYR A 421 2.83 -12.93 -7.90
C TYR A 421 3.03 -13.48 -9.31
N VAL A 422 2.95 -12.65 -10.35
CA VAL A 422 3.29 -13.07 -11.73
C VAL A 422 4.73 -13.59 -11.79
N ARG A 423 5.67 -12.92 -11.12
CA ARG A 423 7.07 -13.37 -11.07
C ARG A 423 7.26 -14.69 -10.32
N GLU A 424 6.49 -14.95 -9.26
CA GLU A 424 6.51 -16.25 -8.57
C GLU A 424 5.95 -17.35 -9.48
N LEU A 425 4.85 -17.09 -10.22
CA LEU A 425 4.33 -18.01 -11.23
C LEU A 425 5.35 -18.30 -12.34
N ASP A 426 6.09 -17.27 -12.80
CA ASP A 426 7.20 -17.45 -13.73
C ASP A 426 8.31 -18.36 -13.17
N LYS A 427 8.62 -18.26 -11.88
CA LYS A 427 9.59 -19.13 -11.22
C LYS A 427 9.08 -20.57 -11.10
N GLU A 428 7.79 -20.75 -10.79
CA GLU A 428 7.17 -22.08 -10.75
C GLU A 428 7.22 -22.72 -12.15
N LEU A 429 6.87 -22.00 -13.21
CA LEU A 429 6.97 -22.47 -14.59
C LEU A 429 8.42 -22.82 -14.97
N ALA A 430 9.39 -21.96 -14.65
CA ALA A 430 10.81 -22.22 -14.92
C ALA A 430 11.37 -23.41 -14.11
N SER A 431 10.73 -23.81 -13.02
CA SER A 431 11.13 -24.99 -12.25
C SER A 431 10.81 -26.31 -12.97
N HIS A 432 9.90 -26.29 -13.93
CA HIS A 432 9.62 -27.40 -14.83
C HIS A 432 10.89 -27.89 -15.52
N ASP A 433 11.74 -27.00 -16.02
CA ASP A 433 12.96 -27.37 -16.72
C ASP A 433 13.96 -28.11 -15.83
N LYS A 434 13.88 -27.89 -14.52
CA LYS A 434 14.75 -28.48 -13.50
C LYS A 434 14.19 -29.77 -12.89
N ALA A 435 12.91 -30.08 -13.16
CA ALA A 435 12.27 -31.28 -12.64
C ALA A 435 12.79 -32.54 -13.34
N ASP A 436 12.60 -33.70 -12.71
CA ASP A 436 12.98 -35.00 -13.26
C ASP A 436 12.27 -35.24 -14.61
N SER A 437 13.02 -35.77 -15.59
CA SER A 437 12.50 -35.98 -16.95
C SER A 437 11.37 -37.01 -17.00
N ALA A 438 11.42 -38.04 -16.16
CA ALA A 438 10.38 -39.06 -16.07
C ALA A 438 9.10 -38.47 -15.48
N TRP A 439 9.20 -37.58 -14.48
CA TRP A 439 8.07 -36.88 -13.90
C TRP A 439 7.44 -35.89 -14.89
N LYS A 440 8.24 -35.15 -15.65
CA LYS A 440 7.74 -34.18 -16.65
C LYS A 440 6.85 -34.81 -17.72
N SER A 441 7.09 -36.08 -18.07
CA SER A 441 6.29 -36.81 -19.07
C SER A 441 4.94 -37.29 -18.54
N THR A 442 4.65 -37.13 -17.25
CA THR A 442 3.40 -37.58 -16.64
C THR A 442 2.25 -36.60 -16.92
N ALA A 443 1.02 -37.13 -16.96
CA ALA A 443 -0.19 -36.31 -17.07
C ALA A 443 -0.31 -35.31 -15.90
N VAL A 444 0.11 -35.72 -14.69
CA VAL A 444 0.10 -34.88 -13.49
C VAL A 444 0.94 -33.62 -13.66
N ALA A 445 2.18 -33.77 -14.13
CA ALA A 445 3.05 -32.62 -14.39
C ALA A 445 2.45 -31.69 -15.43
N ASN A 446 1.95 -32.25 -16.56
CA ASN A 446 1.33 -31.48 -17.62
C ASN A 446 0.11 -30.68 -17.12
N ASN A 447 -0.75 -31.28 -16.31
CA ASN A 447 -1.93 -30.62 -15.74
C ASN A 447 -1.49 -29.47 -14.79
N ILE A 448 -0.54 -29.73 -13.88
CA ILE A 448 -0.03 -28.71 -12.94
C ILE A 448 0.54 -27.50 -13.70
N PHE A 449 1.39 -27.72 -14.69
CA PHE A 449 2.01 -26.61 -15.43
C PHE A 449 1.03 -25.89 -16.38
N SER A 450 0.05 -26.62 -16.92
CA SER A 450 -1.06 -26.01 -17.65
C SER A 450 -1.86 -25.06 -16.75
N ASP A 451 -2.23 -25.52 -15.55
CA ASP A 451 -2.97 -24.70 -14.57
C ASP A 451 -2.17 -23.47 -14.12
N ILE A 452 -0.87 -23.62 -13.86
CA ILE A 452 0.02 -22.50 -13.53
C ILE A 452 0.08 -21.51 -14.70
N GLY A 453 0.16 -22.00 -15.94
CA GLY A 453 0.17 -21.19 -17.15
C GLY A 453 -1.10 -20.36 -17.34
N VAL A 454 -2.26 -20.97 -17.12
CA VAL A 454 -3.56 -20.29 -17.15
C VAL A 454 -3.66 -19.24 -16.05
N ASN A 455 -3.28 -19.58 -14.82
CA ASN A 455 -3.27 -18.65 -13.70
C ASN A 455 -2.34 -17.46 -13.97
N ARG A 456 -1.16 -17.71 -14.53
CA ARG A 456 -0.23 -16.66 -14.94
C ARG A 456 -0.85 -15.69 -15.96
N ALA A 457 -1.52 -16.23 -16.98
CA ALA A 457 -2.16 -15.40 -18.01
C ALA A 457 -3.27 -14.51 -17.41
N LEU A 458 -4.08 -15.07 -16.50
CA LEU A 458 -5.08 -14.31 -15.76
C LEU A 458 -4.45 -13.20 -14.93
N MET A 459 -3.40 -13.50 -14.17
CA MET A 459 -2.71 -12.52 -13.32
C MET A 459 -2.00 -11.43 -14.11
N VAL A 460 -1.45 -11.74 -15.28
CA VAL A 460 -0.88 -10.74 -16.20
C VAL A 460 -1.97 -9.77 -16.67
N ASN A 461 -3.13 -10.29 -17.06
CA ASN A 461 -4.26 -9.46 -17.47
C ASN A 461 -4.76 -8.55 -16.32
N GLU A 462 -4.96 -9.10 -15.13
CA GLU A 462 -5.39 -8.33 -13.94
C GLU A 462 -4.35 -7.28 -13.52
N ALA A 463 -3.07 -7.64 -13.50
CA ALA A 463 -2.00 -6.71 -13.16
C ALA A 463 -1.87 -5.59 -14.19
N GLY A 464 -2.06 -5.90 -15.48
CA GLY A 464 -2.09 -4.92 -16.57
C GLY A 464 -3.27 -3.97 -16.45
N GLU A 465 -4.46 -4.49 -16.20
CA GLU A 465 -5.66 -3.68 -15.96
C GLU A 465 -5.49 -2.73 -14.76
N MET A 466 -5.00 -3.27 -13.64
CA MET A 466 -4.75 -2.46 -12.45
C MET A 466 -3.69 -1.38 -12.70
N ALA A 467 -2.60 -1.73 -13.40
CA ALA A 467 -1.56 -0.77 -13.77
C ALA A 467 -2.12 0.34 -14.64
N ARG A 468 -2.95 0.01 -15.63
CA ARG A 468 -3.63 0.95 -16.51
C ARG A 468 -4.54 1.89 -15.71
N LYS A 469 -5.42 1.35 -14.87
CA LYS A 469 -6.32 2.14 -14.00
C LYS A 469 -5.54 3.11 -13.09
N ARG A 470 -4.35 2.73 -12.62
CA ARG A 470 -3.49 3.62 -11.82
C ARG A 470 -2.97 4.81 -12.63
N VAL A 471 -2.55 4.57 -13.87
CA VAL A 471 -2.09 5.66 -14.75
C VAL A 471 -3.26 6.54 -15.18
N GLU A 472 -4.43 5.96 -15.49
CA GLU A 472 -5.68 6.70 -15.79
C GLU A 472 -6.07 7.62 -14.64
N ARG A 473 -6.03 7.11 -13.40
CA ARG A 473 -6.29 7.92 -12.19
C ARG A 473 -5.34 9.10 -12.09
N LEU A 474 -4.03 8.88 -12.26
CA LEU A 474 -3.05 9.98 -12.23
C LEU A 474 -3.33 11.05 -13.29
N VAL A 475 -3.72 10.63 -14.49
CA VAL A 475 -4.13 11.57 -15.57
C VAL A 475 -5.33 12.40 -15.15
N ASP A 476 -6.32 11.78 -14.50
CA ASP A 476 -7.52 12.49 -14.04
C ASP A 476 -7.21 13.40 -12.85
N GLU A 477 -6.36 13.00 -11.91
CA GLU A 477 -5.87 13.86 -10.83
C GLU A 477 -5.13 15.08 -11.39
N PHE A 478 -4.28 14.91 -12.39
CA PHE A 478 -3.61 16.03 -13.06
C PHE A 478 -4.59 16.98 -13.78
N LYS A 479 -5.67 16.45 -14.40
CA LYS A 479 -6.72 17.31 -14.98
C LYS A 479 -7.43 18.14 -13.91
N GLN A 480 -7.77 17.53 -12.78
CA GLN A 480 -8.41 18.22 -11.66
C GLN A 480 -7.50 19.29 -11.08
N LEU A 481 -6.22 18.96 -10.84
CA LEU A 481 -5.23 19.93 -10.35
C LEU A 481 -5.04 21.08 -11.34
N HIS A 482 -4.97 20.81 -12.64
CA HIS A 482 -4.87 21.84 -13.67
C HIS A 482 -6.07 22.82 -13.63
N ASN A 483 -7.28 22.30 -13.49
CA ASN A 483 -8.48 23.14 -13.38
C ASN A 483 -8.48 24.01 -12.10
N ARG A 484 -7.95 23.48 -10.99
CA ARG A 484 -7.77 24.25 -9.74
C ARG A 484 -6.73 25.35 -9.93
N VAL A 485 -5.61 25.04 -10.57
CA VAL A 485 -4.53 25.98 -10.84
C VAL A 485 -5.02 27.15 -11.67
N ILE A 486 -5.84 26.92 -12.71
CA ILE A 486 -6.44 28.01 -13.51
C ILE A 486 -7.30 28.93 -12.63
N LYS A 487 -8.09 28.38 -11.70
CA LYS A 487 -8.87 29.21 -10.76
C LYS A 487 -7.98 30.04 -9.85
N ILE A 488 -6.94 29.44 -9.28
CA ILE A 488 -5.98 30.13 -8.41
C ILE A 488 -5.26 31.24 -9.20
N GLN A 489 -4.87 30.97 -10.45
CA GLN A 489 -4.23 31.94 -11.33
C GLN A 489 -5.14 33.18 -11.56
N PHE A 490 -6.43 32.96 -11.82
CA PHE A 490 -7.40 34.04 -11.96
C PHE A 490 -7.50 34.88 -10.69
N GLU A 491 -7.59 34.26 -9.53
CA GLU A 491 -7.69 34.96 -8.24
C GLU A 491 -6.40 35.71 -7.88
N ILE A 492 -5.22 35.15 -8.24
CA ILE A 492 -3.94 35.88 -8.11
C ILE A 492 -3.95 37.16 -8.93
N LEU A 493 -4.34 37.09 -10.21
CA LEU A 493 -4.42 38.24 -11.10
C LEU A 493 -5.41 39.28 -10.59
N GLU A 494 -6.57 38.87 -10.09
CA GLU A 494 -7.56 39.79 -9.52
C GLU A 494 -7.04 40.43 -8.22
N GLY A 495 -6.37 39.64 -7.36
CA GLY A 495 -5.75 40.17 -6.13
C GLY A 495 -4.61 41.16 -6.42
N GLU A 496 -3.76 40.87 -7.38
CA GLU A 496 -2.68 41.75 -7.84
C GLU A 496 -3.25 43.09 -8.40
N LYS A 497 -4.30 42.97 -9.23
CA LYS A 497 -4.99 44.15 -9.75
C LYS A 497 -5.55 45.02 -8.61
N LYS A 498 -6.27 44.43 -7.65
CA LYS A 498 -6.82 45.17 -6.50
C LYS A 498 -5.71 45.86 -5.69
N GLN A 499 -4.60 45.16 -5.43
CA GLN A 499 -3.46 45.72 -4.71
C GLN A 499 -2.84 46.90 -5.50
N THR A 500 -2.65 46.73 -6.80
CA THR A 500 -2.09 47.79 -7.66
C THR A 500 -3.02 49.03 -7.69
N GLU A 501 -4.34 48.84 -7.75
CA GLU A 501 -5.32 49.93 -7.69
C GLU A 501 -5.30 50.68 -6.35
N GLU A 502 -5.14 49.94 -5.23
CA GLU A 502 -4.99 50.51 -3.89
C GLU A 502 -3.66 51.29 -3.75
N ASP A 503 -2.60 50.72 -4.26
CA ASP A 503 -1.27 51.34 -4.25
C ASP A 503 -1.28 52.65 -5.07
N ILE A 504 -1.93 52.65 -6.24
CA ILE A 504 -2.09 53.85 -7.06
C ILE A 504 -2.91 54.93 -6.32
N ARG A 505 -3.92 54.51 -5.54
CA ARG A 505 -4.78 55.42 -4.80
C ARG A 505 -4.09 56.02 -3.58
N ASN A 506 -3.23 55.26 -2.92
CA ASN A 506 -2.67 55.60 -1.61
C ASN A 506 -1.22 56.11 -1.67
N GLU A 507 -0.48 55.91 -2.79
CA GLU A 507 0.91 56.34 -2.94
C GLU A 507 1.06 57.70 -3.57
N THR A 508 1.81 58.56 -2.90
CA THR A 508 2.34 59.76 -3.57
C THR A 508 3.52 59.36 -4.50
N PRO A 509 3.79 60.11 -5.58
CA PRO A 509 4.84 59.75 -6.57
C PRO A 509 6.24 59.56 -5.98
N LYS A 510 6.51 60.04 -4.76
CA LYS A 510 7.79 59.87 -4.05
C LYS A 510 7.95 58.51 -3.39
N ASP A 511 6.85 57.88 -2.94
CA ASP A 511 6.90 56.61 -2.18
C ASP A 511 7.09 55.39 -3.11
N ARG A 512 6.79 55.54 -4.41
CA ARG A 512 7.04 54.47 -5.40
C ARG A 512 8.49 54.09 -5.62
N ARG A 513 9.43 55.00 -5.33
CA ARG A 513 10.87 54.78 -5.59
C ARG A 513 11.62 54.06 -4.47
N VAL A 514 10.99 53.83 -3.30
CA VAL A 514 11.67 53.38 -2.09
C VAL A 514 11.27 51.94 -1.67
N ARG A 515 10.61 51.18 -2.56
CA ARG A 515 10.40 49.75 -2.28
C ARG A 515 11.67 48.94 -2.56
N GLU A 516 12.76 49.33 -1.89
CA GLU A 516 13.95 48.51 -1.83
C GLU A 516 13.70 47.29 -0.98
N LYS A 517 14.21 46.18 -1.50
CA LYS A 517 14.27 44.84 -0.88
C LYS A 517 14.69 44.94 0.59
N GLU A 518 13.76 45.06 1.52
CA GLU A 518 14.05 44.86 2.92
C GLU A 518 14.37 43.36 3.16
N TYR A 519 15.62 43.02 3.07
CA TYR A 519 16.10 41.76 3.59
C TYR A 519 15.95 41.79 5.11
N THR A 520 14.97 41.08 5.63
CA THR A 520 14.83 40.93 7.07
C THR A 520 16.05 40.17 7.59
N VAL A 521 16.86 40.83 8.38
CA VAL A 521 17.99 40.19 9.08
C VAL A 521 17.46 39.05 9.93
N ILE A 522 17.98 37.86 9.72
CA ILE A 522 17.66 36.70 10.53
C ILE A 522 18.40 36.84 11.84
N LYS A 523 17.68 36.89 12.97
CA LYS A 523 18.32 36.76 14.29
C LYS A 523 18.78 35.33 14.43
N VAL A 524 20.07 35.15 14.59
CA VAL A 524 20.71 33.90 14.97
C VAL A 524 20.79 33.91 16.49
N ASP A 525 20.43 32.82 17.14
CA ASP A 525 20.59 32.60 18.58
C ASP A 525 21.66 31.52 18.83
N ASP A 526 21.94 31.23 20.11
CA ASP A 526 22.98 30.29 20.48
C ASP A 526 22.69 28.82 20.05
N GLU A 527 21.42 28.50 19.71
CA GLU A 527 20.99 27.18 19.32
C GLU A 527 20.78 27.05 17.80
N HIS A 528 20.73 28.18 17.06
CA HIS A 528 20.40 28.18 15.65
C HIS A 528 21.40 29.01 14.84
N GLN A 529 22.00 28.40 13.83
CA GLN A 529 22.78 29.07 12.80
C GLN A 529 21.95 29.30 11.54
N TYR A 530 22.10 30.49 10.95
CA TYR A 530 21.50 30.77 9.66
C TYR A 530 22.47 30.44 8.54
N TRP A 531 22.04 29.53 7.66
CA TRP A 531 22.72 29.24 6.42
C TRP A 531 21.81 29.59 5.25
N PRO A 532 22.19 30.54 4.37
CA PRO A 532 21.35 30.87 3.22
C PRO A 532 21.34 29.71 2.25
N PHE A 533 20.13 29.32 1.77
CA PHE A 533 19.99 28.31 0.73
C PHE A 533 20.53 28.86 -0.60
N THR A 534 21.54 28.19 -1.17
CA THR A 534 22.21 28.54 -2.44
C THR A 534 21.99 27.52 -3.54
N GLY A 535 21.06 26.55 -3.33
CA GLY A 535 20.66 25.53 -4.30
C GLY A 535 21.00 24.10 -3.89
N GLU A 536 21.82 23.92 -2.87
CA GLU A 536 22.15 22.61 -2.30
C GLU A 536 21.15 22.18 -1.24
N TYR A 537 20.92 20.85 -1.16
CA TYR A 537 20.12 20.22 -0.12
C TYR A 537 21.00 19.31 0.73
N TRP A 538 21.13 19.62 2.00
CA TRP A 538 21.85 18.80 2.97
C TRP A 538 20.89 17.82 3.66
N ARG A 539 21.32 16.57 3.83
CA ARG A 539 20.46 15.50 4.34
C ARG A 539 19.94 15.76 5.74
N ASP A 540 20.73 16.36 6.59
CA ASP A 540 20.43 16.73 7.97
C ASP A 540 19.51 17.96 8.09
N GLU A 541 19.41 18.78 7.05
CA GLU A 541 18.50 19.93 7.00
C GLU A 541 17.09 19.57 6.48
N LEU A 542 16.95 18.42 5.82
CA LEU A 542 15.67 18.00 5.26
C LEU A 542 14.61 17.86 6.35
N GLY A 543 13.47 18.51 6.16
CA GLY A 543 12.36 18.57 7.11
C GLY A 543 12.47 19.71 8.14
N TYR A 544 13.59 20.39 8.21
CA TYR A 544 13.83 21.50 9.15
C TYR A 544 13.75 22.88 8.51
N TYR A 545 13.64 22.95 7.18
CA TYR A 545 13.49 24.22 6.48
C TYR A 545 12.29 25.01 6.99
N ARG A 546 12.49 26.32 7.11
CA ARG A 546 11.47 27.32 7.43
C ARG A 546 11.53 28.42 6.40
N TYR A 547 10.39 28.84 5.89
CA TYR A 547 10.32 29.93 4.96
C TYR A 547 9.96 31.22 5.69
N ARG A 548 10.76 32.26 5.51
CA ARG A 548 10.39 33.57 6.03
C ARG A 548 9.34 34.19 5.14
N LEU A 549 8.15 34.27 5.69
CA LEU A 549 7.00 34.83 5.03
C LEU A 549 6.67 36.19 5.67
N LYS A 550 6.74 37.26 4.88
CA LYS A 550 6.26 38.58 5.28
C LYS A 550 4.89 38.77 4.65
N ASN A 551 3.87 38.95 5.47
CA ASN A 551 2.55 39.31 4.97
C ASN A 551 2.61 40.76 4.41
N LYS A 552 2.30 40.92 3.14
CA LYS A 552 2.28 42.21 2.45
C LYS A 552 0.86 42.77 2.25
N CYS A 553 -0.17 42.06 2.70
CA CYS A 553 -1.53 42.53 2.67
C CYS A 553 -1.65 43.79 3.58
N GLY A 554 -2.11 44.90 3.02
CA GLY A 554 -2.21 46.16 3.75
C GLY A 554 -3.04 46.06 5.02
N GLY A 555 -2.54 46.64 6.12
CA GLY A 555 -3.01 46.42 7.49
C GLY A 555 -4.38 46.99 7.87
N LYS A 556 -5.36 46.98 7.02
CA LYS A 556 -6.76 47.20 7.37
C LYS A 556 -7.64 46.21 6.63
N GLY A 557 -7.83 45.08 7.25
CA GLY A 557 -9.00 44.28 6.99
C GLY A 557 -8.89 43.37 5.77
N GLY A 558 -9.10 42.16 6.01
CA GLY A 558 -9.58 41.26 5.00
C GLY A 558 -8.47 40.45 4.40
N MET A 559 -8.42 39.21 4.84
CA MET A 559 -8.02 38.12 3.92
C MET A 559 -8.71 38.39 2.59
N PRO A 560 -8.00 38.21 1.44
CA PRO A 560 -8.68 38.10 0.15
C PRO A 560 -9.86 37.14 0.31
N ASP A 561 -10.98 37.41 -0.33
CA ASP A 561 -12.17 36.56 -0.28
C ASP A 561 -11.71 35.08 -0.41
N GLN A 562 -12.15 34.25 0.52
CA GLN A 562 -11.64 32.90 0.67
C GLN A 562 -11.63 32.19 -0.69
N ILE A 563 -10.45 31.93 -1.23
CA ILE A 563 -10.34 30.86 -2.22
C ILE A 563 -11.02 29.68 -1.56
N ALA A 564 -12.05 29.14 -2.18
CA ALA A 564 -12.65 27.91 -1.74
C ALA A 564 -11.48 26.93 -1.57
N THR A 565 -11.11 26.67 -0.30
CA THR A 565 -10.08 25.68 0.01
C THR A 565 -10.48 24.45 -0.79
N PRO A 566 -9.60 23.92 -1.65
CA PRO A 566 -9.93 22.74 -2.41
C PRO A 566 -10.44 21.72 -1.41
N ASP A 567 -11.63 21.19 -1.67
CA ASP A 567 -12.18 20.11 -0.89
C ASP A 567 -11.20 18.92 -1.07
N PRO A 568 -10.42 18.55 -0.05
CA PRO A 568 -9.49 17.45 -0.21
C PRO A 568 -10.21 16.11 -0.41
N ALA A 569 -11.55 16.09 -0.31
CA ALA A 569 -12.39 14.91 -0.49
C ALA A 569 -12.79 14.63 -1.94
N GLU A 570 -12.70 15.61 -2.87
CA GLU A 570 -13.04 15.36 -4.27
C GLU A 570 -11.95 14.63 -5.09
N GLY A 571 -10.78 14.37 -4.50
CA GLY A 571 -9.60 13.94 -5.26
C GLY A 571 -9.23 12.45 -5.21
N THR A 572 -9.82 11.60 -4.38
CA THR A 572 -9.46 10.18 -4.37
C THR A 572 -10.69 9.30 -4.17
N PRO A 573 -11.25 8.72 -5.25
CA PRO A 573 -12.13 7.58 -5.08
C PRO A 573 -11.33 6.48 -4.36
N ALA A 574 -11.97 5.85 -3.35
CA ALA A 574 -11.43 4.68 -2.70
C ALA A 574 -10.99 3.65 -3.75
N PRO A 575 -9.93 2.88 -3.54
CA PRO A 575 -9.59 1.79 -4.43
C PRO A 575 -10.78 0.84 -4.46
N GLU A 576 -11.50 0.80 -5.58
CA GLU A 576 -12.43 -0.27 -5.89
C GLU A 576 -11.60 -1.53 -6.14
N ASP A 577 -11.43 -2.33 -5.09
CA ASP A 577 -11.14 -3.74 -5.29
C ASP A 577 -12.35 -4.34 -5.99
N GLY A 578 -12.13 -4.85 -7.21
CA GLY A 578 -13.17 -5.38 -8.06
C GLY A 578 -14.03 -6.43 -7.37
N ALA A 579 -15.23 -6.01 -6.98
CA ALA A 579 -16.35 -6.87 -6.70
C ALA A 579 -17.53 -6.27 -7.44
N THR A 580 -17.89 -6.91 -8.55
CA THR A 580 -19.15 -6.71 -9.26
C THR A 580 -20.31 -6.92 -8.29
N THR A 581 -21.03 -5.85 -7.96
CA THR A 581 -22.35 -5.92 -7.32
C THR A 581 -23.42 -6.00 -8.40
N PRO A 582 -24.39 -6.91 -8.31
CA PRO A 582 -25.59 -6.86 -9.15
C PRO A 582 -26.53 -5.77 -8.64
N ALA A 583 -27.09 -5.03 -9.58
CA ALA A 583 -28.08 -3.99 -9.36
C ALA A 583 -29.39 -4.56 -8.77
N GLY A 584 -30.04 -3.79 -7.91
CA GLY A 584 -31.47 -3.88 -7.66
C GLY A 584 -31.87 -3.81 -6.20
N GLY A 585 -32.56 -2.74 -5.82
CA GLY A 585 -33.33 -2.67 -4.58
C GLY A 585 -33.44 -1.27 -3.99
N GLU A 586 -34.43 -0.51 -4.45
CA GLU A 586 -34.88 0.74 -3.83
C GLU A 586 -35.26 0.50 -2.36
N ALA A 587 -34.76 1.32 -1.47
CA ALA A 587 -35.23 1.37 -0.08
C ALA A 587 -36.23 2.52 0.10
N PRO A 588 -37.34 2.37 0.82
CA PRO A 588 -38.39 3.36 0.96
C PRO A 588 -38.03 4.44 1.96
N VAL A 589 -38.45 5.65 1.62
CA VAL A 589 -38.38 6.89 2.42
C VAL A 589 -39.35 6.78 3.62
N PRO A 590 -38.96 7.15 4.86
CA PRO A 590 -39.93 7.31 5.93
C PRO A 590 -40.59 8.70 5.85
N THR A 591 -41.89 8.70 5.71
CA THR A 591 -42.77 9.85 5.85
C THR A 591 -42.88 10.29 7.31
N GLU A 592 -42.71 11.60 7.53
CA GLU A 592 -43.14 12.32 8.73
C GLU A 592 -44.64 12.18 8.96
N ASN A 593 -45.01 11.96 10.20
CA ASN A 593 -46.35 12.29 10.64
C ASN A 593 -46.31 12.98 12.01
N THR A 594 -46.72 14.23 11.98
CA THR A 594 -47.08 15.13 13.08
C THR A 594 -48.43 14.73 13.68
N GLN A 595 -48.58 14.85 15.00
CA GLN A 595 -49.69 15.43 15.80
C GLN A 595 -49.67 14.87 17.23
N SER A 596 -49.40 15.66 18.20
CA SER A 596 -50.23 16.62 19.01
C SER A 596 -51.05 15.91 20.11
N ASP A 597 -50.86 16.45 21.28
CA ASP A 597 -51.77 16.71 22.40
C ASP A 597 -51.83 15.73 23.57
N ALA A 598 -51.33 16.23 24.63
CA ALA A 598 -52.02 16.76 25.85
C ALA A 598 -52.27 15.82 27.03
N THR A 599 -51.76 16.29 28.17
CA THR A 599 -52.33 16.32 29.56
C THR A 599 -52.45 15.00 30.35
N THR A 600 -51.88 14.91 31.45
CA THR A 600 -52.13 15.20 32.85
C THR A 600 -51.51 14.18 33.78
N THR A 601 -50.82 14.70 34.75
CA THR A 601 -50.43 14.06 36.04
C THR A 601 -51.65 13.69 36.89
N PRO A 602 -51.54 12.90 37.92
CA PRO A 602 -50.63 13.08 39.06
C PRO A 602 -49.59 11.98 39.25
#